data_ce1c494d2bd9cb388d3b68cfde04c427
#
_entry.id   ce1c494d2bd9cb388d3b68cfde04c427
#
_cell.length_a   1.000
_cell.length_b   1.000
_cell.length_c   1.000
_cell.angle_alpha   90.00
_cell.angle_beta   90.00
_cell.angle_gamma   90.00
#
_symmetry.space_group_name_H-M   'P 1'
#
loop_
_entity.id
_entity.type
_entity.pdbx_description
1 polymer ?
#
loop_
_entity_poly.entity_id
_entity_poly.type
_entity_poly.pdbx_seq_one_letter_code
_entity_poly.pdbx_strand_id
1 'polypeptide(L)'
;MRSRLQRCHLQLLPHAPLHALPEDYAKYDGRYDAGWDEIRDARIAKQKELGLLPASLKPSPRPAHVRAWEDLVPWQRDYEINRMQTLAAMIDRVDQEVGRLVEDLKANGELENTFILFISDNGACPYDRSIPLINVEPTDAGTSLGDSTGWAWARNAPFRFYKQNQFEGGISSPGIVHWPAGLKTEAGSIIDTPAHLIDVLPTLADLAKTTIPTEH
;
A
#
# COMPACT_ATOMS: atom_id res chain seq x y z
N MET A 1 29.37 -17.92 12.58
CA MET A 1 28.42 -16.80 12.63
C MET A 1 27.03 -17.40 12.70
N ARG A 2 26.31 -17.26 13.81
CA ARG A 2 24.95 -17.81 13.90
C ARG A 2 24.01 -16.86 13.20
N SER A 3 23.39 -17.29 12.10
CA SER A 3 22.29 -16.56 11.45
C SER A 3 21.14 -16.49 12.46
N ARG A 4 20.84 -15.29 12.94
CA ARG A 4 19.64 -15.07 13.74
C ARG A 4 18.52 -14.67 12.80
N LEU A 5 17.65 -15.62 12.45
CA LEU A 5 16.31 -15.28 11.95
C LEU A 5 15.57 -14.61 13.12
N GLN A 6 15.64 -13.31 13.17
CA GLN A 6 14.93 -12.52 14.16
C GLN A 6 13.66 -11.95 13.53
N ARG A 7 12.52 -12.49 13.97
CA ARG A 7 11.16 -11.94 13.87
C ARG A 7 10.67 -11.57 12.48
N CYS A 8 9.78 -12.39 11.96
CA CYS A 8 8.83 -11.97 10.93
C CYS A 8 7.83 -11.01 11.58
N HIS A 9 7.86 -9.73 11.23
CA HIS A 9 6.80 -8.77 11.56
C HIS A 9 5.77 -8.82 10.43
N LEU A 10 4.65 -9.48 10.68
CA LEU A 10 3.49 -9.42 9.79
C LEU A 10 2.63 -8.25 10.21
N GLN A 11 2.49 -7.26 9.33
CA GLN A 11 1.63 -6.12 9.56
C GLN A 11 0.36 -6.27 8.72
N LEU A 12 -0.79 -6.35 9.38
CA LEU A 12 -2.11 -6.52 8.73
C LEU A 12 -2.75 -5.18 8.32
N LEU A 13 -2.03 -4.10 8.36
CA LEU A 13 -2.49 -2.75 8.03
C LEU A 13 -1.86 -2.29 6.71
N PRO A 14 -2.54 -1.41 5.95
CA PRO A 14 -3.88 -0.86 6.18
C PRO A 14 -4.98 -1.78 5.60
N HIS A 15 -5.89 -2.22 6.41
CA HIS A 15 -7.05 -3.04 6.03
C HIS A 15 -8.31 -2.56 6.74
N ALA A 16 -9.49 -2.71 6.11
CA ALA A 16 -10.76 -2.40 6.75
C ALA A 16 -11.01 -3.25 8.01
N PRO A 17 -11.67 -2.73 9.05
CA PRO A 17 -12.22 -1.38 9.12
C PRO A 17 -11.14 -0.30 9.20
N LEU A 18 -11.40 0.84 8.53
CA LEU A 18 -10.45 1.95 8.51
C LEU A 18 -10.56 2.75 9.81
N HIS A 19 -9.45 2.90 10.50
CA HIS A 19 -9.32 3.68 11.73
C HIS A 19 -8.02 4.46 11.72
N ALA A 20 -8.06 5.70 12.16
CA ALA A 20 -6.86 6.53 12.26
C ALA A 20 -6.80 7.27 13.59
N LEU A 21 -5.60 7.56 14.04
CA LEU A 21 -5.41 8.46 15.16
C LEU A 21 -5.70 9.90 14.72
N PRO A 22 -6.28 10.73 15.59
CA PRO A 22 -6.65 12.11 15.22
C PRO A 22 -5.48 12.92 14.64
N GLU A 23 -4.30 12.77 15.21
CA GLU A 23 -3.10 13.49 14.79
C GLU A 23 -2.60 13.05 13.40
N ASP A 24 -2.76 11.78 13.02
CA ASP A 24 -2.42 11.29 11.69
C ASP A 24 -3.48 11.68 10.67
N TYR A 25 -4.75 11.59 11.05
CA TYR A 25 -5.87 11.97 10.20
C TYR A 25 -5.79 13.44 9.78
N ALA A 26 -5.48 14.34 10.72
CA ALA A 26 -5.39 15.78 10.46
C ALA A 26 -4.30 16.16 9.44
N LYS A 27 -3.26 15.35 9.26
CA LYS A 27 -2.20 15.61 8.26
C LYS A 27 -2.70 15.57 6.82
N TYR A 28 -3.84 14.93 6.58
CA TYR A 28 -4.41 14.68 5.26
C TYR A 28 -5.65 15.53 4.96
N ASP A 29 -5.94 16.52 5.80
CA ASP A 29 -7.06 17.44 5.60
C ASP A 29 -6.94 18.15 4.25
N GLY A 30 -8.04 18.19 3.49
CA GLY A 30 -8.11 18.80 2.15
C GLY A 30 -7.35 18.07 1.04
N ARG A 31 -6.58 17.01 1.34
CA ARG A 31 -5.72 16.32 0.35
C ARG A 31 -6.48 15.56 -0.72
N TYR A 32 -7.73 15.21 -0.45
CA TYR A 32 -8.54 14.34 -1.30
C TYR A 32 -9.81 15.00 -1.84
N ASP A 33 -9.96 16.31 -1.65
CA ASP A 33 -11.12 17.10 -2.08
C ASP A 33 -11.32 17.08 -3.60
N ALA A 34 -10.22 16.99 -4.35
CA ALA A 34 -10.24 16.91 -5.81
C ALA A 34 -10.85 15.58 -6.35
N GLY A 35 -10.96 14.56 -5.49
CA GLY A 35 -11.56 13.28 -5.81
C GLY A 35 -10.67 12.34 -6.60
N TRP A 36 -11.19 11.12 -6.81
CA TRP A 36 -10.40 10.02 -7.35
C TRP A 36 -9.99 10.17 -8.81
N ASP A 37 -10.77 10.87 -9.65
CA ASP A 37 -10.39 11.06 -11.06
C ASP A 37 -9.13 11.92 -11.16
N GLU A 38 -9.12 13.09 -10.53
CA GLU A 38 -7.98 14.00 -10.54
C GLU A 38 -6.77 13.42 -9.80
N ILE A 39 -6.98 12.82 -8.65
CA ILE A 39 -5.90 12.17 -7.88
C ILE A 39 -5.24 11.04 -8.68
N ARG A 40 -6.03 10.24 -9.41
CA ARG A 40 -5.47 9.20 -10.30
C ARG A 40 -4.59 9.79 -11.39
N ASP A 41 -5.07 10.83 -12.05
CA ASP A 41 -4.34 11.48 -13.15
C ASP A 41 -3.03 12.12 -12.63
N ALA A 42 -3.08 12.79 -11.48
CA ALA A 42 -1.91 13.35 -10.83
C ALA A 42 -0.88 12.27 -10.45
N ARG A 43 -1.33 11.12 -9.95
CA ARG A 43 -0.44 9.98 -9.65
C ARG A 43 0.26 9.44 -10.90
N ILE A 44 -0.48 9.26 -12.00
CA ILE A 44 0.08 8.79 -13.26
C ILE A 44 1.08 9.80 -13.82
N ALA A 45 0.76 11.08 -13.77
CA ALA A 45 1.67 12.15 -14.18
C ALA A 45 2.97 12.10 -13.36
N LYS A 46 2.87 11.95 -12.04
CA LYS A 46 4.03 11.83 -11.15
C LYS A 46 4.86 10.57 -11.40
N GLN A 47 4.22 9.43 -11.66
CA GLN A 47 4.92 8.20 -12.01
C GLN A 47 5.70 8.32 -13.33
N LYS A 48 5.16 9.05 -14.32
CA LYS A 48 5.87 9.36 -15.57
C LYS A 48 7.05 10.30 -15.35
N GLU A 49 6.86 11.34 -14.54
CA GLU A 49 7.93 12.28 -14.15
C GLU A 49 9.11 11.57 -13.49
N LEU A 50 8.80 10.61 -12.61
CA LEU A 50 9.79 9.80 -11.90
C LEU A 50 10.43 8.69 -12.76
N GLY A 51 10.02 8.55 -14.03
CA GLY A 51 10.52 7.49 -14.91
C GLY A 51 10.01 6.09 -14.59
N LEU A 52 9.04 5.95 -13.70
CA LEU A 52 8.42 4.67 -13.35
C LEU A 52 7.51 4.15 -14.46
N LEU A 53 6.99 5.03 -15.31
CA LEU A 53 6.13 4.71 -16.42
C LEU A 53 6.64 5.38 -17.71
N PRO A 54 6.55 4.69 -18.86
CA PRO A 54 6.81 5.33 -20.13
C PRO A 54 5.90 6.54 -20.36
N ALA A 55 6.43 7.62 -20.89
CA ALA A 55 5.65 8.83 -21.21
C ALA A 55 4.46 8.53 -22.17
N SER A 56 4.65 7.55 -23.07
CA SER A 56 3.63 7.11 -24.03
C SER A 56 2.54 6.21 -23.43
N LEU A 57 2.68 5.78 -22.19
CA LEU A 57 1.69 4.90 -21.56
C LEU A 57 0.32 5.57 -21.50
N LYS A 58 -0.68 4.86 -22.01
CA LYS A 58 -2.10 5.22 -21.88
C LYS A 58 -2.67 4.44 -20.70
N PRO A 59 -3.11 5.12 -19.63
CA PRO A 59 -3.72 4.44 -18.50
C PRO A 59 -5.03 3.76 -18.89
N SER A 60 -5.41 2.74 -18.14
CA SER A 60 -6.72 2.11 -18.31
C SER A 60 -7.83 3.12 -18.01
N PRO A 61 -8.93 3.10 -18.79
CA PRO A 61 -10.07 3.97 -18.55
C PRO A 61 -10.74 3.62 -17.20
N ARG A 62 -11.54 4.57 -16.71
CA ARG A 62 -12.39 4.32 -15.54
C ARG A 62 -13.38 3.19 -15.87
N PRO A 63 -13.49 2.17 -15.01
CA PRO A 63 -14.48 1.11 -15.19
C PRO A 63 -15.91 1.67 -15.15
N ALA A 64 -16.81 1.14 -15.98
CA ALA A 64 -18.18 1.67 -16.11
C ALA A 64 -18.99 1.66 -14.80
N HIS A 65 -18.64 0.78 -13.85
CA HIS A 65 -19.29 0.70 -12.53
C HIS A 65 -18.69 1.66 -11.49
N VAL A 66 -17.58 2.33 -11.81
CA VAL A 66 -17.00 3.39 -10.98
C VAL A 66 -17.59 4.72 -11.41
N ARG A 67 -18.37 5.36 -10.55
CA ARG A 67 -18.96 6.66 -10.83
C ARG A 67 -17.89 7.73 -11.02
N ALA A 68 -18.16 8.72 -11.86
CA ALA A 68 -17.35 9.92 -11.90
C ALA A 68 -17.45 10.66 -10.56
N TRP A 69 -16.37 11.30 -10.15
CA TRP A 69 -16.39 12.11 -8.92
C TRP A 69 -17.42 13.23 -8.98
N GLU A 70 -17.54 13.84 -10.14
CA GLU A 70 -18.51 14.93 -10.39
C GLU A 70 -19.97 14.51 -10.26
N ASP A 71 -20.28 13.21 -10.46
CA ASP A 71 -21.63 12.65 -10.32
C ASP A 71 -22.04 12.38 -8.86
N LEU A 72 -21.12 12.53 -7.91
CA LEU A 72 -21.42 12.38 -6.49
C LEU A 72 -22.09 13.63 -5.94
N VAL A 73 -23.14 13.43 -5.13
CA VAL A 73 -23.72 14.54 -4.35
C VAL A 73 -22.80 14.92 -3.17
N PRO A 74 -22.91 16.13 -2.61
CA PRO A 74 -21.98 16.64 -1.61
C PRO A 74 -21.69 15.68 -0.47
N TRP A 75 -22.71 15.12 0.21
CA TRP A 75 -22.48 14.21 1.34
C TRP A 75 -21.77 12.91 0.96
N GLN A 76 -21.91 12.46 -0.31
CA GLN A 76 -21.15 11.30 -0.80
C GLN A 76 -19.68 11.65 -0.98
N ARG A 77 -19.39 12.85 -1.47
CA ARG A 77 -17.99 13.32 -1.60
C ARG A 77 -17.33 13.41 -0.23
N ASP A 78 -18.01 14.04 0.74
CA ASP A 78 -17.50 14.16 2.11
C ASP A 78 -17.20 12.78 2.71
N TYR A 79 -18.10 11.83 2.51
CA TYR A 79 -17.93 10.46 2.98
C TYR A 79 -16.75 9.74 2.32
N GLU A 80 -16.57 9.90 1.02
CA GLU A 80 -15.44 9.33 0.28
C GLU A 80 -14.12 10.01 0.63
N ILE A 81 -14.10 11.33 0.85
CA ILE A 81 -12.93 12.06 1.33
C ILE A 81 -12.50 11.48 2.68
N ASN A 82 -13.42 11.33 3.63
CA ASN A 82 -13.12 10.76 4.94
C ASN A 82 -12.51 9.36 4.87
N ARG A 83 -13.00 8.50 3.97
CA ARG A 83 -12.42 7.18 3.75
C ARG A 83 -10.97 7.23 3.29
N MET A 84 -10.69 8.03 2.27
CA MET A 84 -9.35 8.12 1.72
C MET A 84 -8.38 8.81 2.68
N GLN A 85 -8.84 9.83 3.37
CA GLN A 85 -8.07 10.52 4.42
C GLN A 85 -7.72 9.55 5.56
N THR A 86 -8.70 8.75 6.03
CA THR A 86 -8.46 7.73 7.06
C THR A 86 -7.45 6.69 6.60
N LEU A 87 -7.60 6.18 5.38
CA LEU A 87 -6.65 5.21 4.83
C LEU A 87 -5.24 5.77 4.71
N ALA A 88 -5.10 7.01 4.24
CA ALA A 88 -3.81 7.68 4.14
C ALA A 88 -3.15 7.84 5.51
N ALA A 89 -3.92 8.20 6.53
CA ALA A 89 -3.46 8.27 7.90
C ALA A 89 -3.01 6.90 8.46
N MET A 90 -3.71 5.81 8.10
CA MET A 90 -3.27 4.45 8.45
C MET A 90 -1.94 4.10 7.79
N ILE A 91 -1.74 4.46 6.52
CA ILE A 91 -0.47 4.24 5.80
C ILE A 91 0.66 5.06 6.44
N ASP A 92 0.40 6.31 6.79
CA ASP A 92 1.35 7.16 7.51
C ASP A 92 1.77 6.53 8.85
N ARG A 93 0.83 5.97 9.60
CA ARG A 93 1.15 5.25 10.84
C ARG A 93 2.03 4.02 10.58
N VAL A 94 1.75 3.25 9.53
CA VAL A 94 2.61 2.12 9.13
C VAL A 94 4.03 2.60 8.84
N ASP A 95 4.19 3.70 8.11
CA ASP A 95 5.50 4.27 7.77
C ASP A 95 6.26 4.71 9.04
N GLN A 96 5.58 5.34 10.00
CA GLN A 96 6.16 5.71 11.28
C GLN A 96 6.64 4.48 12.08
N GLU A 97 5.86 3.38 12.07
CA GLU A 97 6.26 2.14 12.76
C GLU A 97 7.45 1.47 12.08
N VAL A 98 7.48 1.44 10.74
CA VAL A 98 8.64 0.96 10.00
C VAL A 98 9.86 1.83 10.30
N GLY A 99 9.70 3.15 10.36
CA GLY A 99 10.75 4.07 10.75
C GLY A 99 11.32 3.76 12.14
N ARG A 100 10.46 3.51 13.14
CA ARG A 100 10.90 3.12 14.49
C ARG A 100 11.69 1.80 14.48
N LEU A 101 11.22 0.81 13.74
CA LEU A 101 11.93 -0.46 13.59
C LEU A 101 13.32 -0.27 12.98
N VAL A 102 13.42 0.56 11.94
CA VAL A 102 14.69 0.86 11.28
C VAL A 102 15.66 1.57 12.24
N GLU A 103 15.19 2.55 13.02
CA GLU A 103 16.02 3.24 14.01
C GLU A 103 16.48 2.29 15.14
N ASP A 104 15.63 1.38 15.61
CA ASP A 104 16.02 0.37 16.60
C ASP A 104 17.10 -0.57 16.07
N LEU A 105 16.95 -1.05 14.82
CA LEU A 105 17.97 -1.89 14.17
C LEU A 105 19.28 -1.15 14.00
N LYS A 106 19.22 0.12 13.65
CA LYS A 106 20.39 0.98 13.50
C LYS A 106 21.09 1.21 14.85
N ALA A 107 20.33 1.52 15.91
CA ALA A 107 20.86 1.71 17.26
C ALA A 107 21.57 0.45 17.79
N ASN A 108 21.10 -0.72 17.41
CA ASN A 108 21.70 -2.02 17.77
C ASN A 108 22.84 -2.46 16.84
N GLY A 109 23.15 -1.69 15.78
CA GLY A 109 24.16 -2.06 14.80
C GLY A 109 23.78 -3.27 13.93
N GLU A 110 22.48 -3.57 13.81
CA GLU A 110 21.96 -4.73 13.09
C GLU A 110 21.40 -4.38 11.70
N LEU A 111 21.13 -3.11 11.41
CA LEU A 111 20.46 -2.66 10.18
C LEU A 111 21.19 -3.10 8.91
N GLU A 112 22.52 -2.96 8.87
CA GLU A 112 23.33 -3.29 7.70
C GLU A 112 23.18 -4.75 7.26
N ASN A 113 22.98 -5.67 8.20
CA ASN A 113 22.84 -7.11 7.95
C ASN A 113 21.42 -7.63 8.22
N THR A 114 20.44 -6.79 8.17
CA THR A 114 19.02 -7.15 8.25
C THR A 114 18.37 -7.07 6.87
N PHE A 115 17.76 -8.19 6.43
CA PHE A 115 16.94 -8.24 5.23
C PHE A 115 15.53 -7.71 5.56
N ILE A 116 15.16 -6.59 4.96
CA ILE A 116 13.83 -6.00 5.08
C ILE A 116 13.14 -6.10 3.73
N LEU A 117 11.97 -6.73 3.69
CA LEU A 117 11.10 -6.81 2.53
C LEU A 117 9.77 -6.15 2.87
N PHE A 118 9.39 -5.11 2.15
CA PHE A 118 8.10 -4.44 2.26
C PHE A 118 7.32 -4.64 0.96
N ILE A 119 6.17 -5.31 1.05
CA ILE A 119 5.32 -5.64 -0.09
C ILE A 119 3.84 -5.54 0.30
N SER A 120 2.97 -5.41 -0.70
CA SER A 120 1.53 -5.64 -0.55
C SER A 120 1.17 -6.98 -1.17
N ASP A 121 0.27 -7.72 -0.54
CA ASP A 121 -0.19 -9.06 -0.97
C ASP A 121 -1.15 -9.02 -2.16
N ASN A 122 -1.76 -7.89 -2.41
CA ASN A 122 -2.72 -7.68 -3.51
C ASN A 122 -2.91 -6.20 -3.80
N GLY A 123 -3.62 -5.90 -4.87
CA GLY A 123 -4.04 -4.54 -5.18
C GLY A 123 -5.04 -3.96 -4.20
N ALA A 124 -5.37 -2.69 -4.36
CA ALA A 124 -6.26 -1.94 -3.47
C ALA A 124 -7.63 -2.62 -3.31
N CYS A 125 -8.14 -2.62 -2.10
CA CYS A 125 -9.45 -3.18 -1.77
C CYS A 125 -10.57 -2.27 -2.32
N PRO A 126 -11.57 -2.80 -3.05
CA PRO A 126 -12.67 -2.01 -3.60
C PRO A 126 -13.94 -2.06 -2.73
N TYR A 127 -13.94 -2.80 -1.62
CA TYR A 127 -15.19 -3.14 -0.93
C TYR A 127 -15.65 -2.07 0.03
N ASP A 128 -16.81 -1.53 -0.28
CA ASP A 128 -17.61 -0.80 0.68
C ASP A 128 -18.34 -1.80 1.61
N ARG A 129 -17.71 -2.07 2.73
CA ARG A 129 -18.29 -2.85 3.82
C ARG A 129 -18.67 -1.97 5.02
N SER A 130 -18.72 -0.67 4.81
CA SER A 130 -19.10 0.26 5.85
C SER A 130 -20.54 0.00 6.25
N ILE A 131 -20.76 -0.14 7.55
CA ILE A 131 -22.08 0.07 8.09
C ILE A 131 -22.20 1.59 8.24
N PRO A 132 -23.15 2.24 7.57
CA PRO A 132 -23.36 3.67 7.73
C PRO A 132 -23.72 3.96 9.20
N LEU A 133 -22.73 4.32 9.97
CA LEU A 133 -22.94 4.82 11.32
C LEU A 133 -23.07 6.33 11.18
N ILE A 134 -24.31 6.81 11.30
CA ILE A 134 -24.61 8.23 11.34
C ILE A 134 -23.99 8.78 12.62
N ASN A 135 -23.19 9.84 12.50
CA ASN A 135 -22.50 10.54 13.59
C ASN A 135 -21.32 9.80 14.25
N VAL A 136 -20.57 8.99 13.50
CA VAL A 136 -19.31 8.43 13.97
C VAL A 136 -18.17 9.09 13.20
N GLU A 137 -17.26 9.72 13.93
CA GLU A 137 -16.08 10.33 13.34
C GLU A 137 -15.08 9.26 12.87
N PRO A 138 -14.31 9.51 11.77
CA PRO A 138 -13.34 8.56 11.25
C PRO A 138 -12.26 8.15 12.24
N THR A 139 -12.07 8.93 13.30
CA THR A 139 -11.09 8.69 14.37
C THR A 139 -11.67 7.94 15.56
N ASP A 140 -12.97 7.66 15.57
CA ASP A 140 -13.63 6.93 16.66
C ASP A 140 -13.33 5.43 16.56
N ALA A 141 -13.00 4.81 17.69
CA ALA A 141 -12.70 3.38 17.76
C ALA A 141 -13.87 2.47 17.33
N GLY A 142 -15.12 2.98 17.36
CA GLY A 142 -16.31 2.28 16.92
C GLY A 142 -16.60 2.41 15.42
N THR A 143 -15.78 3.16 14.67
CA THR A 143 -15.97 3.37 13.25
C THR A 143 -15.80 2.07 12.47
N SER A 144 -16.72 1.82 11.53
CA SER A 144 -16.63 0.70 10.58
C SER A 144 -16.59 1.21 9.16
N LEU A 145 -15.59 2.05 8.85
CA LEU A 145 -15.35 2.51 7.50
C LEU A 145 -14.75 1.39 6.66
N GLY A 146 -15.34 1.13 5.50
CA GLY A 146 -14.77 0.28 4.48
C GLY A 146 -14.00 1.06 3.43
N ASP A 147 -13.43 0.33 2.52
CA ASP A 147 -12.80 0.88 1.32
C ASP A 147 -13.85 1.35 0.30
N SER A 148 -13.38 1.90 -0.81
CA SER A 148 -14.23 2.41 -1.89
C SER A 148 -13.69 1.97 -3.25
N THR A 149 -14.59 1.63 -4.15
CA THR A 149 -14.27 1.23 -5.52
C THR A 149 -13.57 2.35 -6.29
N GLY A 150 -14.01 3.61 -6.11
CA GLY A 150 -13.39 4.77 -6.75
C GLY A 150 -11.97 4.99 -6.28
N TRP A 151 -11.74 4.96 -4.97
CA TRP A 151 -10.41 5.08 -4.41
C TRP A 151 -9.52 3.87 -4.69
N ALA A 152 -10.08 2.66 -4.75
CA ALA A 152 -9.30 1.49 -5.16
C ALA A 152 -8.77 1.64 -6.60
N TRP A 153 -9.61 2.13 -7.52
CA TRP A 153 -9.18 2.43 -8.88
C TRP A 153 -8.11 3.52 -8.94
N ALA A 154 -8.25 4.60 -8.18
CA ALA A 154 -7.26 5.67 -8.14
C ALA A 154 -5.92 5.19 -7.53
N ARG A 155 -5.96 4.41 -6.46
CA ARG A 155 -4.76 3.88 -5.78
C ARG A 155 -3.98 2.89 -6.63
N ASN A 156 -4.64 2.15 -7.50
CA ASN A 156 -4.01 1.19 -8.41
C ASN A 156 -3.50 1.80 -9.74
N ALA A 157 -3.46 3.11 -9.84
CA ALA A 157 -2.91 3.75 -11.03
C ALA A 157 -1.49 3.24 -11.35
N PRO A 158 -1.17 2.87 -12.60
CA PRO A 158 -1.94 3.08 -13.84
C PRO A 158 -2.85 1.90 -14.21
N PHE A 159 -2.86 0.83 -13.42
CA PHE A 159 -3.41 -0.46 -13.76
C PHE A 159 -4.94 -0.47 -13.86
N ARG A 160 -5.43 -1.50 -14.55
CA ARG A 160 -6.85 -1.82 -14.67
C ARG A 160 -7.31 -2.58 -13.44
N PHE A 161 -8.49 -2.22 -12.91
CA PHE A 161 -9.13 -2.85 -11.75
C PHE A 161 -8.28 -2.84 -10.46
N TYR A 162 -8.55 -3.76 -9.54
CA TYR A 162 -8.09 -3.79 -8.16
C TYR A 162 -8.25 -5.20 -7.57
N LYS A 163 -8.02 -5.39 -6.29
CA LYS A 163 -8.16 -6.67 -5.56
C LYS A 163 -9.33 -7.52 -6.06
N GLN A 164 -9.17 -8.83 -6.06
CA GLN A 164 -10.05 -9.88 -6.59
C GLN A 164 -10.16 -9.96 -8.12
N ASN A 165 -9.43 -9.14 -8.85
CA ASN A 165 -9.34 -9.28 -10.30
C ASN A 165 -7.99 -9.87 -10.68
N GLN A 166 -7.97 -10.60 -11.79
CA GLN A 166 -6.76 -11.17 -12.38
C GLN A 166 -6.02 -10.18 -13.30
N PHE A 167 -6.47 -8.92 -13.31
CA PHE A 167 -5.78 -7.84 -14.00
C PHE A 167 -4.68 -7.26 -13.12
N GLU A 168 -3.74 -6.54 -13.74
CA GLU A 168 -2.58 -5.96 -13.04
C GLU A 168 -2.95 -5.17 -11.77
N GLY A 169 -4.07 -4.45 -11.76
CA GLY A 169 -4.53 -3.74 -10.57
C GLY A 169 -4.91 -4.65 -9.39
N GLY A 170 -5.12 -5.94 -9.64
CA GLY A 170 -5.41 -6.92 -8.59
C GLY A 170 -4.20 -7.70 -8.11
N ILE A 171 -3.21 -7.90 -8.98
CA ILE A 171 -2.10 -8.83 -8.75
C ILE A 171 -0.72 -8.18 -8.75
N SER A 172 -0.55 -7.01 -9.37
CA SER A 172 0.73 -6.31 -9.41
C SER A 172 0.85 -5.32 -8.25
N SER A 173 1.85 -5.53 -7.41
CA SER A 173 2.20 -4.66 -6.30
C SER A 173 3.69 -4.36 -6.32
N PRO A 174 4.11 -3.14 -5.99
CA PRO A 174 5.53 -2.84 -5.85
C PRO A 174 6.10 -3.53 -4.60
N GLY A 175 7.38 -3.90 -4.68
CA GLY A 175 8.14 -4.39 -3.54
C GLY A 175 9.34 -3.49 -3.26
N ILE A 176 9.70 -3.36 -2.00
CA ILE A 176 10.90 -2.65 -1.56
C ILE A 176 11.76 -3.63 -0.80
N VAL A 177 13.03 -3.72 -1.17
CA VAL A 177 14.02 -4.54 -0.47
C VAL A 177 15.12 -3.63 0.06
N HIS A 178 15.44 -3.79 1.34
CA HIS A 178 16.57 -3.14 1.98
C HIS A 178 17.45 -4.19 2.66
N TRP A 179 18.71 -4.28 2.26
CA TRP A 179 19.72 -5.16 2.86
C TRP A 179 21.13 -4.75 2.41
N PRO A 180 21.71 -3.72 3.00
CA PRO A 180 22.99 -3.15 2.53
C PRO A 180 24.13 -4.18 2.44
N ALA A 181 24.27 -5.07 3.39
CA ALA A 181 25.35 -6.06 3.40
C ALA A 181 25.19 -7.17 2.35
N GLY A 182 24.00 -7.37 1.79
CA GLY A 182 23.73 -8.48 0.89
C GLY A 182 23.36 -8.11 -0.54
N LEU A 183 22.78 -6.94 -0.75
CA LEU A 183 22.44 -6.45 -2.08
C LEU A 183 23.69 -5.93 -2.80
N LYS A 184 23.78 -6.27 -4.08
CA LYS A 184 24.87 -5.79 -4.96
C LYS A 184 24.44 -4.62 -5.84
N THR A 185 23.16 -4.28 -5.81
CA THR A 185 22.58 -3.18 -6.58
C THR A 185 22.84 -1.86 -5.87
N GLU A 186 22.95 -0.79 -6.62
CA GLU A 186 23.06 0.56 -6.09
C GLU A 186 21.78 0.94 -5.31
N ALA A 187 21.94 1.65 -4.19
CA ALA A 187 20.81 2.12 -3.39
C ALA A 187 19.91 3.05 -4.23
N GLY A 188 18.60 2.88 -4.11
CA GLY A 188 17.61 3.63 -4.88
C GLY A 188 17.38 3.11 -6.30
N SER A 189 18.03 2.02 -6.71
CA SER A 189 17.77 1.39 -8.00
C SER A 189 16.34 0.89 -8.12
N ILE A 190 15.75 1.08 -9.30
CA ILE A 190 14.45 0.51 -9.67
C ILE A 190 14.73 -0.69 -10.57
N ILE A 191 14.11 -1.83 -10.24
CA ILE A 191 14.29 -3.09 -10.95
C ILE A 191 12.93 -3.54 -11.49
N ASP A 192 12.86 -3.75 -12.80
CA ASP A 192 11.63 -4.17 -13.51
C ASP A 192 11.48 -5.69 -13.60
N THR A 193 12.34 -6.45 -12.93
CA THR A 193 12.23 -7.91 -12.93
C THR A 193 11.01 -8.34 -12.15
N PRO A 194 10.07 -9.08 -12.75
CA PRO A 194 8.92 -9.58 -12.05
C PRO A 194 9.32 -10.61 -11.00
N ALA A 195 8.71 -10.53 -9.82
CA ALA A 195 8.79 -11.50 -8.75
C ALA A 195 7.38 -11.94 -8.34
N HIS A 196 7.27 -13.04 -7.61
CA HIS A 196 6.00 -13.55 -7.15
C HIS A 196 6.05 -13.84 -5.64
N LEU A 197 4.92 -13.76 -4.95
CA LEU A 197 4.87 -14.02 -3.50
C LEU A 197 5.36 -15.43 -3.12
N ILE A 198 5.22 -16.42 -4.05
CA ILE A 198 5.76 -17.74 -3.82
C ILE A 198 7.29 -17.78 -3.74
N ASP A 199 7.99 -16.77 -4.26
CA ASP A 199 9.45 -16.68 -4.23
C ASP A 199 9.96 -16.22 -2.85
N VAL A 200 9.10 -15.66 -2.00
CA VAL A 200 9.50 -15.15 -0.67
C VAL A 200 10.04 -16.25 0.22
N LEU A 201 9.30 -17.36 0.36
CA LEU A 201 9.72 -18.46 1.23
C LEU A 201 11.03 -19.11 0.76
N PRO A 202 11.21 -19.48 -0.53
CA PRO A 202 12.50 -19.96 -1.03
C PRO A 202 13.65 -18.98 -0.82
N THR A 203 13.42 -17.70 -1.03
CA THR A 203 14.43 -16.66 -0.80
C THR A 203 14.85 -16.61 0.66
N LEU A 204 13.90 -16.61 1.59
CA LEU A 204 14.19 -16.61 3.03
C LEU A 204 14.92 -17.88 3.46
N ALA A 205 14.57 -19.05 2.91
CA ALA A 205 15.25 -20.31 3.20
C ALA A 205 16.71 -20.27 2.71
N ASP A 206 16.96 -19.77 1.51
CA ASP A 206 18.31 -19.60 0.98
C ASP A 206 19.15 -18.63 1.83
N LEU A 207 18.60 -17.47 2.18
CA LEU A 207 19.26 -16.50 3.06
C LEU A 207 19.57 -17.09 4.44
N ALA A 208 18.67 -17.91 4.97
CA ALA A 208 18.85 -18.59 6.25
C ALA A 208 19.77 -19.84 6.15
N LYS A 209 20.17 -20.22 4.94
CA LYS A 209 20.92 -21.46 4.65
C LYS A 209 20.23 -22.71 5.23
N THR A 210 18.95 -22.81 5.04
CA THR A 210 18.11 -23.91 5.47
C THR A 210 17.34 -24.51 4.30
N THR A 211 16.80 -25.71 4.48
CA THR A 211 15.96 -26.38 3.48
C THR A 211 14.48 -26.13 3.79
N ILE A 212 13.69 -25.96 2.74
CA ILE A 212 12.23 -25.96 2.87
C ILE A 212 11.77 -27.40 3.13
N PRO A 213 10.90 -27.66 4.13
CA PRO A 213 10.30 -28.97 4.31
C PRO A 213 9.54 -29.38 3.05
N THR A 214 9.76 -30.61 2.59
CA THR A 214 9.11 -31.20 1.40
C THR A 214 7.91 -32.07 1.75
N GLU A 215 7.73 -32.37 3.04
CA GLU A 215 6.61 -33.15 3.56
C GLU A 215 5.65 -32.23 4.34
N HIS A 216 4.36 -32.36 4.04
CA HIS A 216 3.27 -31.63 4.72
C HIS A 216 2.42 -32.63 5.52
#